data_313be80a9eff4d85d1e7c1af7f217195
#
_entry.id   313be80a9eff4d85d1e7c1af7f217195
#
_cell.length_a   1.000
_cell.length_b   1.000
_cell.length_c   1.000
_cell.angle_alpha   90.00
_cell.angle_beta   90.00
_cell.angle_gamma   90.00
#
_symmetry.space_group_name_H-M   'P 1'
#
loop_
_entity.id
_entity.type
_entity.pdbx_description
1 polymer ?
#
loop_
_entity_poly.entity_id
_entity_poly.type
_entity_poly.pdbx_seq_one_letter_code
_entity_poly.pdbx_strand_id
1 'polypeptide(L)'
;MSVATLCLVAGALTVAVPTSRFTLSWQHSVEKVLWEEDYLIAGGWLLATGARIRGSGAGMEPPAGSVLHDGAWHFRPRDRWLRELQLARSEFTPDYQLCFAGRCRPLAHWLSVQAGP
;
A
#
# COMPACT_ATOMS: atom_id res chain seq x y z
N MET A 1 13.48 23.38 -3.51
CA MET A 1 12.31 22.52 -3.73
C MET A 1 12.26 21.47 -2.63
N SER A 2 11.19 21.44 -1.86
CA SER A 2 11.06 20.46 -0.80
C SER A 2 10.53 19.14 -1.37
N VAL A 3 11.11 18.04 -0.91
CA VAL A 3 10.63 16.71 -1.27
C VAL A 3 9.42 16.42 -0.39
N ALA A 4 8.36 15.88 -0.98
CA ALA A 4 7.21 15.44 -0.22
C ALA A 4 7.63 14.33 0.74
N THR A 5 7.02 14.31 1.92
CA THR A 5 7.35 13.37 2.98
C THR A 5 6.14 12.51 3.29
N LEU A 6 6.34 11.20 3.28
CA LEU A 6 5.36 10.25 3.76
C LEU A 6 5.56 10.09 5.26
N CYS A 7 4.49 10.28 6.04
CA CYS A 7 4.55 10.10 7.49
C CYS A 7 3.88 8.79 7.86
N LEU A 8 4.63 7.92 8.55
CA LEU A 8 4.13 6.67 9.10
C LEU A 8 3.87 6.90 10.58
N VAL A 9 2.66 6.61 11.03
CA VAL A 9 2.26 6.86 12.42
C VAL A 9 1.73 5.58 13.05
N ALA A 10 2.25 5.24 14.21
CA ALA A 10 1.75 4.14 15.02
C ALA A 10 1.78 4.57 16.48
N GLY A 11 0.60 4.81 17.06
CA GLY A 11 0.52 5.34 18.42
C GLY A 11 1.21 6.69 18.53
N ALA A 12 2.19 6.78 19.44
CA ALA A 12 2.95 8.01 19.65
C ALA A 12 4.17 8.11 18.75
N LEU A 13 4.45 7.09 17.93
CA LEU A 13 5.62 7.08 17.06
C LEU A 13 5.27 7.62 15.68
N THR A 14 6.12 8.48 15.16
CA THR A 14 6.01 9.01 13.81
C THR A 14 7.37 8.87 13.13
N VAL A 15 7.36 8.29 11.92
CA VAL A 15 8.56 8.15 11.12
C VAL A 15 8.31 8.84 9.79
N ALA A 16 9.24 9.70 9.40
CA ALA A 16 9.20 10.42 8.13
C ALA A 16 9.98 9.66 7.08
N VAL A 17 9.35 9.42 5.94
CA VAL A 17 9.98 8.75 4.79
C VAL A 17 10.02 9.74 3.63
N PRO A 18 11.21 10.12 3.13
CA PRO A 18 11.31 11.15 2.10
C PRO A 18 10.99 10.62 0.71
N THR A 19 9.71 10.48 0.43
CA THR A 19 9.24 10.06 -0.89
C THR A 19 7.92 10.71 -1.22
N SER A 20 7.72 11.04 -2.50
CA SER A 20 6.44 11.53 -3.00
C SER A 20 5.62 10.45 -3.69
N ARG A 21 6.22 9.29 -3.96
CA ARG A 21 5.55 8.17 -4.61
C ARG A 21 5.92 6.88 -3.90
N PHE A 22 4.94 6.02 -3.72
CA PHE A 22 5.19 4.72 -3.11
C PHE A 22 4.11 3.73 -3.55
N THR A 23 4.42 2.46 -3.35
CA THR A 23 3.48 1.37 -3.55
C THR A 23 3.36 0.61 -2.24
N LEU A 24 2.14 0.34 -1.82
CA LEU A 24 1.86 -0.58 -0.74
C LEU A 24 1.49 -1.93 -1.34
N SER A 25 2.07 -2.98 -0.81
CA SER A 25 1.83 -4.33 -1.28
C SER A 25 1.49 -5.20 -0.07
N TRP A 26 0.50 -6.06 -0.21
CA TRP A 26 0.15 -7.02 0.83
C TRP A 26 -0.45 -8.27 0.22
N GLN A 27 -0.27 -9.38 0.92
CA GLN A 27 -0.83 -10.65 0.50
C GLN A 27 -2.11 -10.92 1.28
N HIS A 28 -3.16 -11.26 0.57
CA HIS A 28 -4.41 -11.68 1.20
C HIS A 28 -4.19 -13.05 1.84
N SER A 29 -4.50 -13.18 3.13
CA SER A 29 -4.10 -14.34 3.92
C SER A 29 -4.77 -15.64 3.47
N VAL A 30 -5.99 -15.59 2.99
CA VAL A 30 -6.76 -16.77 2.62
C VAL A 30 -6.50 -17.19 1.18
N GLU A 31 -6.65 -16.27 0.24
CA GLU A 31 -6.49 -16.56 -1.18
C GLU A 31 -5.04 -16.49 -1.65
N LYS A 32 -4.15 -15.98 -0.83
CA LYS A 32 -2.73 -15.78 -1.18
C LYS A 32 -2.55 -14.95 -2.46
N VAL A 33 -3.44 -14.01 -2.65
CA VAL A 33 -3.39 -13.09 -3.78
C VAL A 33 -2.64 -11.85 -3.36
N LEU A 34 -1.73 -11.38 -4.21
CA LEU A 34 -0.93 -10.19 -3.93
C LEU A 34 -1.67 -8.94 -4.41
N TRP A 35 -1.91 -8.02 -3.50
CA TRP A 35 -2.49 -6.71 -3.79
C TRP A 35 -1.40 -5.66 -3.77
N GLU A 36 -1.45 -4.75 -4.73
CA GLU A 36 -0.51 -3.62 -4.82
C GLU A 36 -1.29 -2.35 -5.12
N GLU A 37 -1.01 -1.29 -4.39
CA GLU A 37 -1.63 0.02 -4.62
C GLU A 37 -0.56 1.10 -4.72
N ASP A 38 -0.64 1.90 -5.78
CA ASP A 38 0.30 2.98 -6.05
C ASP A 38 -0.27 4.31 -5.58
N TYR A 39 0.56 5.11 -4.92
CA TYR A 39 0.16 6.39 -4.35
C TYR A 39 1.14 7.49 -4.74
N LEU A 40 0.59 8.69 -4.85
CA LEU A 40 1.33 9.93 -5.04
C LEU A 40 0.93 10.89 -3.92
N ILE A 41 1.90 11.54 -3.30
CA ILE A 41 1.64 12.57 -2.29
C ILE A 41 1.58 13.91 -3.00
N ALA A 42 0.45 14.61 -2.86
CA ALA A 42 0.24 15.89 -3.52
C ALA A 42 -0.55 16.81 -2.59
N GLY A 43 0.07 17.94 -2.17
CA GLY A 43 -0.61 18.95 -1.39
C GLY A 43 -1.23 18.48 -0.08
N GLY A 44 -0.57 17.56 0.60
CA GLY A 44 -1.09 17.00 1.85
C GLY A 44 -2.11 15.89 1.66
N TRP A 45 -2.31 15.44 0.43
CA TRP A 45 -3.23 14.36 0.10
C TRP A 45 -2.45 13.16 -0.42
N LEU A 46 -3.04 11.98 -0.22
CA LEU A 46 -2.61 10.76 -0.89
C LEU A 46 -3.52 10.56 -2.09
N LEU A 47 -2.93 10.48 -3.27
CA LEU A 47 -3.67 10.17 -4.48
C LEU A 47 -3.37 8.73 -4.89
N ALA A 48 -4.40 7.88 -4.87
CA ALA A 48 -4.27 6.51 -5.36
C ALA A 48 -4.25 6.55 -6.89
N THR A 49 -3.12 6.27 -7.50
CA THR A 49 -2.94 6.37 -8.95
C THR A 49 -3.28 5.08 -9.68
N GLY A 50 -3.19 3.94 -9.01
CA GLY A 50 -3.51 2.67 -9.61
C GLY A 50 -3.43 1.54 -8.61
N ALA A 51 -3.97 0.40 -8.99
CA ALA A 51 -3.92 -0.80 -8.16
C ALA A 51 -3.82 -2.04 -9.03
N ARG A 52 -3.28 -3.10 -8.48
CA ARG A 52 -3.13 -4.39 -9.16
C ARG A 52 -3.43 -5.53 -8.22
N ILE A 53 -4.00 -6.59 -8.79
CA ILE A 53 -4.20 -7.86 -8.09
C ILE A 53 -3.47 -8.93 -8.88
N ARG A 54 -2.51 -9.60 -8.25
CA ARG A 54 -1.74 -10.67 -8.86
C ARG A 54 -2.19 -12.01 -8.32
N GLY A 55 -2.46 -12.92 -9.23
CA GLY A 55 -2.94 -14.25 -8.89
C GLY A 55 -4.43 -14.36 -9.12
N SER A 56 -4.90 -15.60 -9.12
CA SER A 56 -6.32 -15.90 -9.26
C SER A 56 -6.73 -16.76 -8.08
N GLY A 57 -7.44 -16.15 -7.16
CA GLY A 57 -8.03 -16.86 -6.04
C GLY A 57 -9.49 -17.15 -6.32
N ALA A 58 -9.98 -18.29 -5.88
CA ALA A 58 -11.39 -18.59 -5.95
C ALA A 58 -12.17 -17.55 -5.14
N GLY A 59 -13.20 -16.96 -5.74
CA GLY A 59 -14.01 -15.95 -5.08
C GLY A 59 -13.50 -14.52 -5.22
N MET A 60 -12.36 -14.33 -5.91
CA MET A 60 -11.81 -12.99 -6.13
C MET A 60 -12.11 -12.57 -7.57
N GLU A 61 -13.11 -11.73 -7.74
CA GLU A 61 -13.37 -11.12 -9.03
C GLU A 61 -12.71 -9.72 -9.06
N PRO A 62 -11.93 -9.42 -10.12
CA PRO A 62 -11.39 -8.08 -10.26
C PRO A 62 -12.50 -7.07 -10.47
N PRO A 63 -12.33 -5.81 -10.04
CA PRO A 63 -13.32 -4.77 -10.27
C PRO A 63 -13.67 -4.61 -11.75
N ALA A 64 -14.90 -4.16 -12.01
CA ALA A 64 -15.35 -3.89 -13.36
C ALA A 64 -14.39 -2.89 -14.04
N GLY A 65 -14.05 -3.16 -15.29
CA GLY A 65 -13.13 -2.30 -16.03
C GLY A 65 -11.65 -2.64 -15.84
N SER A 66 -11.34 -3.67 -15.04
CA SER A 66 -9.96 -4.11 -14.86
C SER A 66 -9.39 -4.66 -16.17
N VAL A 67 -8.10 -4.45 -16.37
CA VAL A 67 -7.37 -4.93 -17.54
C VAL A 67 -6.29 -5.91 -17.08
N LEU A 68 -6.29 -7.10 -17.68
CA LEU A 68 -5.26 -8.10 -17.41
C LEU A 68 -4.00 -7.76 -18.20
N HIS A 69 -2.89 -7.58 -17.49
CA HIS A 69 -1.60 -7.28 -18.11
C HIS A 69 -0.48 -7.84 -17.24
N ASP A 70 0.44 -8.57 -17.84
CA ASP A 70 1.59 -9.19 -17.17
C ASP A 70 1.21 -9.99 -15.91
N GLY A 71 0.14 -10.77 -16.02
CA GLY A 71 -0.29 -11.65 -14.94
C GLY A 71 -0.99 -10.94 -13.79
N ALA A 72 -1.35 -9.68 -13.96
CA ALA A 72 -2.04 -8.91 -12.92
C ALA A 72 -3.24 -8.19 -13.50
N TRP A 73 -4.29 -8.06 -12.69
CA TRP A 73 -5.44 -7.25 -13.02
C TRP A 73 -5.21 -5.82 -12.55
N HIS A 74 -5.19 -4.87 -13.49
CA HIS A 74 -4.94 -3.45 -13.23
C HIS A 74 -6.24 -2.68 -13.22
N PHE A 75 -6.40 -1.79 -12.25
CA PHE A 75 -7.58 -0.95 -12.15
C PHE A 75 -7.26 0.35 -11.40
N ARG A 76 -8.18 1.32 -11.51
CA ARG A 76 -8.10 2.56 -10.75
C ARG A 76 -9.03 2.47 -9.55
N PRO A 77 -8.56 2.75 -8.34
CA PRO A 77 -9.41 2.80 -7.16
C PRO A 77 -10.49 3.88 -7.31
N ARG A 78 -11.67 3.64 -6.72
CA ARG A 78 -12.78 4.60 -6.77
C ARG A 78 -12.48 5.86 -5.97
N ASP A 79 -12.11 5.67 -4.70
CA ASP A 79 -11.79 6.79 -3.81
C ASP A 79 -10.30 7.06 -3.95
N ARG A 80 -9.97 7.99 -4.84
CA ARG A 80 -8.58 8.23 -5.23
C ARG A 80 -7.87 9.20 -4.32
N TRP A 81 -8.60 10.13 -3.67
CA TRP A 81 -8.01 11.14 -2.81
C TRP A 81 -8.26 10.80 -1.36
N LEU A 82 -7.17 10.64 -0.59
CA LEU A 82 -7.22 10.27 0.81
C LEU A 82 -6.38 11.23 1.63
N ARG A 83 -6.88 11.60 2.82
CA ARG A 83 -6.07 12.35 3.78
C ARG A 83 -5.08 11.46 4.49
N GLU A 84 -5.51 10.25 4.80
CA GLU A 84 -4.68 9.26 5.48
C GLU A 84 -5.15 7.88 5.07
N LEU A 85 -4.28 6.91 5.23
CA LEU A 85 -4.59 5.51 4.99
C LEU A 85 -4.37 4.74 6.28
N GLN A 86 -5.41 4.10 6.79
CA GLN A 86 -5.33 3.30 8.00
C GLN A 86 -5.10 1.84 7.65
N LEU A 87 -4.05 1.27 8.20
CA LEU A 87 -3.66 -0.11 7.94
C LEU A 87 -3.77 -0.92 9.21
N ALA A 88 -4.53 -2.01 9.15
CA ALA A 88 -4.60 -2.97 10.25
C ALA A 88 -3.39 -3.91 10.15
N ARG A 89 -2.61 -4.01 11.21
CA ARG A 89 -1.42 -4.86 11.25
C ARG A 89 -1.52 -5.84 12.40
N SER A 90 -0.88 -6.99 12.23
CA SER A 90 -0.88 -8.06 13.24
C SER A 90 0.43 -8.84 13.10
N GLU A 91 0.94 -9.32 14.23
CA GLU A 91 2.09 -10.21 14.19
C GLU A 91 1.75 -11.60 13.63
N PHE A 92 0.45 -11.88 13.44
CA PHE A 92 -0.01 -13.18 12.94
C PHE A 92 -0.25 -13.20 11.42
N THR A 93 -0.13 -12.05 10.75
CA THR A 93 -0.31 -11.96 9.30
C THR A 93 0.93 -11.35 8.68
N PRO A 94 1.22 -11.65 7.39
CA PRO A 94 2.33 -11.00 6.70
C PRO A 94 2.18 -9.49 6.74
N ASP A 95 3.29 -8.80 6.97
CA ASP A 95 3.31 -7.35 7.03
C ASP A 95 3.11 -6.74 5.65
N TYR A 96 2.65 -5.50 5.62
CA TYR A 96 2.64 -4.72 4.39
C TYR A 96 4.07 -4.45 3.95
N GLN A 97 4.27 -4.43 2.63
CA GLN A 97 5.53 -3.99 2.05
C GLN A 97 5.36 -2.56 1.55
N LEU A 98 6.30 -1.71 1.88
CA LEU A 98 6.36 -0.34 1.38
C LEU A 98 7.47 -0.27 0.35
N CYS A 99 7.10 0.08 -0.89
CA CYS A 99 8.03 0.09 -2.02
C CYS A 99 8.18 1.52 -2.55
N PHE A 100 9.42 1.99 -2.64
CA PHE A 100 9.73 3.25 -3.28
C PHE A 100 11.21 3.26 -3.68
N ALA A 101 11.55 4.08 -4.65
CA ALA A 101 12.92 4.20 -5.13
C ALA A 101 13.53 2.84 -5.52
N GLY A 102 12.72 1.94 -6.07
CA GLY A 102 13.19 0.64 -6.54
C GLY A 102 13.39 -0.41 -5.46
N ARG A 103 12.98 -0.15 -4.23
CA ARG A 103 13.14 -1.09 -3.12
C ARG A 103 11.84 -1.29 -2.36
N CYS A 104 11.65 -2.51 -1.87
CA CYS A 104 10.53 -2.86 -1.00
C CYS A 104 11.05 -3.31 0.36
N ARG A 105 10.43 -2.79 1.42
CA ARG A 105 10.75 -3.20 2.79
C ARG A 105 9.46 -3.36 3.57
N PRO A 106 9.40 -4.30 4.53
CA PRO A 106 8.21 -4.42 5.38
C PRO A 106 8.04 -3.15 6.22
N LEU A 107 6.80 -2.81 6.55
CA LEU A 107 6.55 -1.65 7.41
C LEU A 107 7.25 -1.76 8.75
N ALA A 108 7.50 -2.98 9.23
CA ALA A 108 8.25 -3.20 10.46
C ALA A 108 9.66 -2.64 10.41
N HIS A 109 10.20 -2.38 9.21
CA HIS A 109 11.50 -1.73 9.06
C HIS A 109 11.51 -0.32 9.69
N TRP A 110 10.38 0.37 9.61
CA TRP A 110 10.22 1.71 10.19
C TRP A 110 9.47 1.69 11.50
N LEU A 111 8.37 0.92 11.56
CA LEU A 111 7.49 0.84 12.72
C LEU A 111 7.25 -0.61 13.09
N SER A 112 7.76 -1.02 14.24
CA SER A 112 7.50 -2.36 14.76
C SER A 112 6.00 -2.59 14.96
N VAL A 113 5.52 -3.79 14.69
CA VAL A 113 4.13 -4.17 14.95
C VAL A 113 3.77 -3.96 16.42
N GLN A 114 4.73 -4.15 17.31
CA GLN A 114 4.54 -4.00 18.76
C GLN A 114 4.51 -2.56 19.24
N ALA A 115 4.73 -1.61 18.35
CA ALA A 115 4.62 -0.19 18.69
C ALA A 115 3.18 0.21 19.02
N GLY A 116 2.23 -0.66 18.71
CA GLY A 116 0.83 -0.46 19.02
C GLY A 116 0.11 0.37 17.99
N PRO A 117 -1.20 0.44 18.11
CA PRO A 117 -2.00 1.28 17.21
C PRO A 117 -1.76 2.76 17.46
#